data_5da3e671d242c32ab5f8e114f1959418
#
_entry.id   5da3e671d242c32ab5f8e114f1959418
#
_cell.length_a   1.000
_cell.length_b   1.000
_cell.length_c   1.000
_cell.angle_alpha   90.00
_cell.angle_beta   90.00
_cell.angle_gamma   90.00
#
_symmetry.space_group_name_H-M   'P 1'
#
loop_
_entity.id
_entity.type
_entity.pdbx_description
1 polymer ?
#
loop_
_entity_poly.entity_id
_entity_poly.type
_entity_poly.pdbx_seq_one_letter_code
_entity_poly.pdbx_strand_id
1 'polypeptide(L)'
;MMRRPEFHMADRLLLDKINYEKGSITIDGKEYDLLDHNFPTIDPKDPYALSPEEEDIMNRLVTAFKGCEKLQKHIQFFFKQGSLYLCYNDNLYYHGCVPFKEDGTVRDVTLKGKKYSGKALYDFLESCARKGYYMSSDPEERLYGQDIMWFIWSNEDSPVFGKEKMATFERYFINEPSLKEERKDYYYKLIEREDICDMILREFGMDPKRC
;
A
#
# COMPACT_ATOMS: atom_id res chain seq x y z
N MET A 1 -2.39 -5.30 -8.74
CA MET A 1 -0.94 -5.29 -8.98
C MET A 1 -0.62 -5.54 -10.44
N MET A 2 -0.96 -6.67 -11.04
CA MET A 2 -0.64 -6.97 -12.46
C MET A 2 -1.15 -5.91 -13.44
N ARG A 3 -2.29 -5.29 -13.16
CA ARG A 3 -2.89 -4.22 -13.97
C ARG A 3 -2.15 -2.87 -13.86
N ARG A 4 -1.30 -2.68 -12.82
CA ARG A 4 -0.59 -1.44 -12.50
C ARG A 4 0.90 -1.72 -12.29
N PRO A 5 1.65 -2.09 -13.32
CA PRO A 5 3.08 -2.35 -13.21
C PRO A 5 3.86 -1.12 -12.73
N GLU A 6 3.35 0.10 -13.00
CA GLU A 6 3.92 1.35 -12.54
C GLU A 6 3.88 1.56 -11.03
N PHE A 7 3.17 0.71 -10.28
CA PHE A 7 3.21 0.73 -8.80
C PHE A 7 4.39 -0.07 -8.23
N HIS A 8 5.16 -0.76 -9.09
CA HIS A 8 6.34 -1.54 -8.70
C HIS A 8 6.09 -2.55 -7.57
N MET A 9 4.92 -3.21 -7.59
CA MET A 9 4.48 -4.15 -6.55
C MET A 9 4.54 -5.62 -7.02
N ALA A 10 5.36 -5.94 -8.00
CA ALA A 10 5.49 -7.30 -8.52
C ALA A 10 6.16 -8.27 -7.52
N ASP A 11 6.92 -7.74 -6.56
CA ASP A 11 7.49 -8.48 -5.45
C ASP A 11 6.44 -9.13 -4.55
N ARG A 12 5.20 -8.65 -4.58
CA ARG A 12 4.04 -9.20 -3.87
C ARG A 12 3.45 -10.44 -4.56
N LEU A 13 3.85 -10.70 -5.80
CA LEU A 13 3.42 -11.87 -6.57
C LEU A 13 4.40 -13.00 -6.28
N LEU A 14 4.00 -13.95 -5.45
CA LEU A 14 4.87 -15.01 -4.96
C LEU A 14 4.48 -16.40 -5.48
N LEU A 15 3.22 -16.60 -5.86
CA LEU A 15 2.73 -17.93 -6.23
C LEU A 15 3.39 -18.47 -7.52
N ASP A 16 3.76 -17.62 -8.45
CA ASP A 16 4.49 -17.97 -9.67
C ASP A 16 5.99 -18.27 -9.44
N LYS A 17 6.50 -17.98 -8.24
CA LYS A 17 7.88 -18.26 -7.82
C LYS A 17 8.02 -19.59 -7.10
N ILE A 18 6.91 -20.30 -6.86
CA ILE A 18 6.87 -21.58 -6.16
C ILE A 18 7.19 -22.72 -7.12
N ASN A 19 8.10 -23.60 -6.71
CA ASN A 19 8.26 -24.91 -7.30
C ASN A 19 7.33 -25.88 -6.55
N TYR A 20 6.15 -26.13 -7.11
CA TYR A 20 5.10 -26.94 -6.49
C TYR A 20 5.48 -28.42 -6.34
N GLU A 21 6.34 -28.96 -7.22
CA GLU A 21 6.82 -30.35 -7.13
C GLU A 21 7.84 -30.52 -6.01
N LYS A 22 8.72 -29.54 -5.85
CA LYS A 22 9.81 -29.59 -4.85
C LYS A 22 9.37 -29.05 -3.49
N GLY A 23 8.31 -28.27 -3.43
CA GLY A 23 7.87 -27.59 -2.21
C GLY A 23 8.81 -26.47 -1.79
N SER A 24 9.32 -25.70 -2.74
CA SER A 24 10.26 -24.60 -2.50
C SER A 24 9.82 -23.32 -3.23
N ILE A 25 10.38 -22.18 -2.83
CA ILE A 25 10.14 -20.87 -3.45
C ILE A 25 11.47 -20.16 -3.68
N THR A 26 11.57 -19.41 -4.80
CA THR A 26 12.72 -18.57 -5.09
C THR A 26 12.40 -17.10 -4.81
N ILE A 27 13.09 -16.50 -3.84
CA ILE A 27 12.99 -15.08 -3.49
C ILE A 27 14.38 -14.46 -3.61
N ASP A 28 14.49 -13.36 -4.36
CA ASP A 28 15.74 -12.64 -4.60
C ASP A 28 16.92 -13.55 -5.06
N GLY A 29 16.58 -14.54 -5.91
CA GLY A 29 17.54 -15.46 -6.49
C GLY A 29 18.01 -16.58 -5.55
N LYS A 30 17.49 -16.67 -4.32
CA LYS A 30 17.77 -17.71 -3.36
C LYS A 30 16.56 -18.61 -3.17
N GLU A 31 16.79 -19.92 -3.11
CA GLU A 31 15.75 -20.93 -2.89
C GLU A 31 15.55 -21.19 -1.40
N TYR A 32 14.29 -21.33 -0.99
CA TYR A 32 13.87 -21.63 0.39
C TYR A 32 12.83 -22.74 0.37
N ASP A 33 12.93 -23.68 1.29
CA ASP A 33 11.92 -24.72 1.49
C ASP A 33 10.67 -24.11 2.13
N LEU A 34 9.48 -24.54 1.64
CA LEU A 34 8.21 -24.18 2.22
C LEU A 34 7.89 -25.08 3.41
N LEU A 35 7.40 -24.48 4.50
CA LEU A 35 6.93 -25.20 5.70
C LEU A 35 5.68 -26.02 5.41
N ASP A 36 4.84 -25.53 4.53
CA ASP A 36 3.67 -26.21 3.98
C ASP A 36 3.59 -25.87 2.49
N HIS A 37 3.45 -26.90 1.66
CA HIS A 37 3.35 -26.79 0.21
C HIS A 37 2.08 -27.48 -0.34
N ASN A 38 1.10 -27.74 0.54
CA ASN A 38 -0.19 -28.27 0.14
C ASN A 38 -1.10 -27.13 -0.33
N PHE A 39 -1.14 -26.91 -1.64
CA PHE A 39 -1.99 -25.91 -2.31
C PHE A 39 -3.02 -26.61 -3.22
N PRO A 40 -4.08 -27.21 -2.66
CA PRO A 40 -4.95 -28.14 -3.39
C PRO A 40 -5.78 -27.49 -4.51
N THR A 41 -5.95 -26.18 -4.50
CA THR A 41 -6.75 -25.44 -5.47
C THR A 41 -5.90 -24.68 -6.49
N ILE A 42 -4.58 -24.63 -6.31
CA ILE A 42 -3.69 -23.86 -7.20
C ILE A 42 -3.31 -24.70 -8.42
N ASP A 43 -3.55 -24.16 -9.62
CA ASP A 43 -2.96 -24.66 -10.85
C ASP A 43 -1.55 -24.06 -11.02
N PRO A 44 -0.47 -24.86 -11.01
CA PRO A 44 0.88 -24.34 -11.19
C PRO A 44 1.13 -23.62 -12.53
N LYS A 45 0.27 -23.83 -13.54
CA LYS A 45 0.35 -23.15 -14.84
C LYS A 45 -0.29 -21.76 -14.84
N ASP A 46 -1.26 -21.55 -13.95
CA ASP A 46 -1.91 -20.26 -13.71
C ASP A 46 -2.22 -20.09 -12.22
N PRO A 47 -1.20 -19.84 -11.39
CA PRO A 47 -1.32 -19.92 -9.93
C PRO A 47 -2.17 -18.80 -9.32
N TYR A 48 -2.58 -17.83 -10.12
CA TYR A 48 -3.48 -16.74 -9.70
C TYR A 48 -4.92 -16.91 -10.17
N ALA A 49 -5.22 -17.94 -10.96
CA ALA A 49 -6.61 -18.28 -11.30
C ALA A 49 -7.32 -18.83 -10.08
N LEU A 50 -8.54 -18.36 -9.86
CA LEU A 50 -9.42 -18.90 -8.82
C LEU A 50 -10.19 -20.10 -9.36
N SER A 51 -10.42 -21.10 -8.52
CA SER A 51 -11.40 -22.15 -8.83
C SER A 51 -12.82 -21.56 -8.88
N PRO A 52 -13.79 -22.22 -9.52
CA PRO A 52 -15.18 -21.75 -9.55
C PRO A 52 -15.76 -21.53 -8.15
N GLU A 53 -15.40 -22.37 -7.18
CA GLU A 53 -15.83 -22.26 -5.78
C GLU A 53 -15.21 -21.05 -5.09
N GLU A 54 -13.92 -20.79 -5.32
CA GLU A 54 -13.22 -19.62 -4.80
C GLU A 54 -13.77 -18.34 -5.42
N GLU A 55 -14.08 -18.33 -6.70
CA GLU A 55 -14.71 -17.21 -7.38
C GLU A 55 -16.11 -16.91 -6.82
N ASP A 56 -16.93 -17.93 -6.54
CA ASP A 56 -18.22 -17.75 -5.87
C ASP A 56 -18.06 -17.13 -4.47
N ILE A 57 -17.11 -17.64 -3.67
CA ILE A 57 -16.81 -17.08 -2.35
C ILE A 57 -16.40 -15.62 -2.46
N MET A 58 -15.50 -15.28 -3.39
CA MET A 58 -15.05 -13.90 -3.59
C MET A 58 -16.21 -12.99 -4.02
N ASN A 59 -17.09 -13.45 -4.92
CA ASN A 59 -18.26 -12.69 -5.35
C ASN A 59 -19.25 -12.45 -4.20
N ARG A 60 -19.46 -13.45 -3.35
CA ARG A 60 -20.30 -13.32 -2.14
C ARG A 60 -19.70 -12.34 -1.14
N LEU A 61 -18.39 -12.39 -0.90
CA LEU A 61 -17.70 -11.43 -0.03
C LEU A 61 -17.83 -9.98 -0.57
N VAL A 62 -17.56 -9.78 -1.85
CA VAL A 62 -17.70 -8.46 -2.49
C VAL A 62 -19.13 -7.94 -2.35
N THR A 63 -20.13 -8.79 -2.59
CA THR A 63 -21.55 -8.44 -2.46
C THR A 63 -21.90 -8.08 -1.03
N ALA A 64 -21.45 -8.86 -0.04
CA ALA A 64 -21.69 -8.62 1.38
C ALA A 64 -21.09 -7.28 1.84
N PHE A 65 -19.84 -6.98 1.43
CA PHE A 65 -19.19 -5.70 1.78
C PHE A 65 -19.90 -4.52 1.12
N LYS A 66 -20.27 -4.62 -0.16
CA LYS A 66 -21.00 -3.56 -0.87
C LYS A 66 -22.42 -3.36 -0.32
N GLY A 67 -23.10 -4.43 0.09
CA GLY A 67 -24.46 -4.39 0.63
C GLY A 67 -24.56 -4.04 2.11
N CYS A 68 -23.46 -3.95 2.84
CA CYS A 68 -23.49 -3.65 4.27
C CYS A 68 -23.74 -2.15 4.52
N GLU A 69 -24.99 -1.78 4.83
CA GLU A 69 -25.38 -0.38 5.05
C GLU A 69 -24.55 0.33 6.13
N LYS A 70 -24.25 -0.37 7.23
CA LYS A 70 -23.45 0.22 8.32
C LYS A 70 -22.04 0.54 7.85
N LEU A 71 -21.42 -0.37 7.10
CA LEU A 71 -20.10 -0.14 6.51
C LEU A 71 -20.13 1.03 5.54
N GLN A 72 -21.13 1.09 4.65
CA GLN A 72 -21.28 2.18 3.67
C GLN A 72 -21.43 3.54 4.36
N LYS A 73 -22.21 3.63 5.44
CA LYS A 73 -22.35 4.88 6.23
C LYS A 73 -21.03 5.32 6.85
N HIS A 74 -20.22 4.37 7.37
CA HIS A 74 -18.90 4.67 7.93
C HIS A 74 -17.93 5.14 6.84
N ILE A 75 -17.89 4.46 5.68
CA ILE A 75 -17.04 4.86 4.55
C ILE A 75 -17.43 6.24 4.04
N GLN A 76 -18.73 6.52 3.87
CA GLN A 76 -19.21 7.85 3.49
C GLN A 76 -18.75 8.94 4.47
N PHE A 77 -18.81 8.64 5.77
CA PHE A 77 -18.32 9.57 6.79
C PHE A 77 -16.83 9.83 6.63
N PHE A 78 -16.02 8.79 6.45
CA PHE A 78 -14.58 8.95 6.23
C PHE A 78 -14.24 9.77 4.99
N PHE A 79 -14.90 9.52 3.88
CA PHE A 79 -14.68 10.31 2.66
C PHE A 79 -15.21 11.76 2.76
N LYS A 80 -16.24 11.99 3.58
CA LYS A 80 -16.81 13.33 3.77
C LYS A 80 -16.01 14.19 4.74
N GLN A 81 -15.51 13.61 5.83
CA GLN A 81 -14.88 14.32 6.96
C GLN A 81 -13.39 14.05 7.08
N GLY A 82 -12.91 12.92 6.56
CA GLY A 82 -11.52 12.50 6.66
C GLY A 82 -10.65 13.07 5.56
N SER A 83 -9.35 13.04 5.81
CA SER A 83 -8.28 13.37 4.88
C SER A 83 -7.06 12.52 5.21
N LEU A 84 -6.10 12.43 4.30
CA LEU A 84 -4.82 11.76 4.57
C LEU A 84 -3.95 12.57 5.53
N TYR A 85 -4.18 13.88 5.64
CA TYR A 85 -3.57 14.76 6.63
C TYR A 85 -4.54 15.90 7.01
N LEU A 86 -4.25 16.56 8.12
CA LEU A 86 -5.00 17.72 8.59
C LEU A 86 -4.05 18.72 9.27
N CYS A 87 -4.08 19.97 8.83
CA CYS A 87 -3.48 21.10 9.55
C CYS A 87 -4.57 21.80 10.34
N TYR A 88 -4.48 21.78 11.65
CA TYR A 88 -5.49 22.41 12.52
C TYR A 88 -4.85 22.93 13.79
N ASN A 89 -5.14 24.17 14.14
CA ASN A 89 -4.67 24.84 15.37
C ASN A 89 -3.15 24.73 15.57
N ASP A 90 -2.41 25.09 14.50
CA ASP A 90 -0.94 25.02 14.43
C ASP A 90 -0.35 23.60 14.66
N ASN A 91 -1.14 22.56 14.46
CA ASN A 91 -0.68 21.18 14.50
C ASN A 91 -0.91 20.50 13.15
N LEU A 92 0.04 19.62 12.78
CA LEU A 92 -0.05 18.74 11.62
C LEU A 92 -0.38 17.32 12.09
N TYR A 93 -1.48 16.79 11.59
CA TYR A 93 -1.94 15.42 11.85
C TYR A 93 -1.88 14.63 10.53
N TYR A 94 -1.27 13.46 10.56
CA TYR A 94 -1.29 12.49 9.46
C TYR A 94 -1.08 11.08 10.00
N HIS A 95 -1.48 10.09 9.21
CA HIS A 95 -1.26 8.68 9.52
C HIS A 95 -0.05 8.17 8.72
N GLY A 96 0.83 7.42 9.38
CA GLY A 96 1.99 6.82 8.74
C GLY A 96 3.22 7.72 8.76
N CYS A 97 3.73 8.10 7.60
CA CYS A 97 5.00 8.83 7.47
C CYS A 97 5.01 9.78 6.27
N VAL A 98 5.89 10.75 6.28
CA VAL A 98 6.37 11.39 5.04
C VAL A 98 7.50 10.52 4.51
N PRO A 99 7.43 9.91 3.31
CA PRO A 99 8.48 9.03 2.82
C PRO A 99 9.83 9.75 2.67
N PHE A 100 10.87 9.19 3.29
CA PHE A 100 12.23 9.70 3.25
C PHE A 100 13.20 8.73 2.61
N LYS A 101 14.28 9.26 2.03
CA LYS A 101 15.48 8.51 1.71
C LYS A 101 16.41 8.44 2.92
N GLU A 102 17.40 7.55 2.85
CA GLU A 102 18.40 7.37 3.92
C GLU A 102 19.20 8.63 4.23
N ASP A 103 19.43 9.47 3.20
CA ASP A 103 20.17 10.72 3.32
C ASP A 103 19.38 11.87 4.01
N GLY A 104 18.13 11.62 4.39
CA GLY A 104 17.26 12.60 5.02
C GLY A 104 16.55 13.54 4.03
N THR A 105 16.59 13.25 2.74
CA THR A 105 15.77 13.98 1.75
C THR A 105 14.41 13.34 1.57
N VAL A 106 13.38 14.15 1.31
CA VAL A 106 12.03 13.64 1.00
C VAL A 106 12.07 12.81 -0.29
N ARG A 107 11.41 11.65 -0.30
CA ARG A 107 11.40 10.74 -1.43
C ARG A 107 10.45 11.24 -2.52
N ASP A 108 10.94 11.25 -3.76
CA ASP A 108 10.11 11.44 -4.95
C ASP A 108 9.44 10.11 -5.33
N VAL A 109 8.14 10.14 -5.51
CA VAL A 109 7.32 9.02 -5.97
C VAL A 109 6.77 9.35 -7.36
N THR A 110 6.99 8.46 -8.33
CA THR A 110 6.51 8.68 -9.70
C THR A 110 5.17 7.99 -9.91
N LEU A 111 4.11 8.77 -10.13
CA LEU A 111 2.77 8.28 -10.42
C LEU A 111 2.21 9.00 -11.65
N LYS A 112 1.60 8.26 -12.58
CA LYS A 112 1.13 8.79 -13.89
C LYS A 112 2.21 9.60 -14.63
N GLY A 113 3.47 9.18 -14.55
CA GLY A 113 4.60 9.85 -15.22
C GLY A 113 5.03 11.19 -14.60
N LYS A 114 4.48 11.57 -13.44
CA LYS A 114 4.88 12.77 -12.70
C LYS A 114 5.44 12.40 -11.33
N LYS A 115 6.38 13.22 -10.85
CA LYS A 115 6.96 13.08 -9.52
C LYS A 115 6.14 13.86 -8.50
N TYR A 116 5.91 13.22 -7.37
CA TYR A 116 5.24 13.79 -6.20
C TYR A 116 6.07 13.47 -4.96
N SER A 117 6.16 14.42 -4.03
CA SER A 117 6.82 14.24 -2.74
C SER A 117 6.09 15.02 -1.67
N GLY A 118 6.33 14.72 -0.41
CA GLY A 118 5.76 15.44 0.73
C GLY A 118 4.26 15.66 0.62
N LYS A 119 3.81 16.90 0.85
CA LYS A 119 2.40 17.29 0.77
C LYS A 119 1.77 16.99 -0.59
N ALA A 120 2.51 17.21 -1.69
CA ALA A 120 1.99 16.98 -3.05
C ALA A 120 1.66 15.50 -3.30
N LEU A 121 2.39 14.57 -2.68
CA LEU A 121 2.07 13.15 -2.71
C LEU A 121 0.76 12.86 -1.99
N TYR A 122 0.57 13.39 -0.79
CA TYR A 122 -0.68 13.24 -0.04
C TYR A 122 -1.89 13.78 -0.82
N ASP A 123 -1.77 15.01 -1.36
CA ASP A 123 -2.85 15.65 -2.14
C ASP A 123 -3.21 14.84 -3.39
N PHE A 124 -2.21 14.29 -4.09
CA PHE A 124 -2.43 13.47 -5.27
C PHE A 124 -3.13 12.15 -4.93
N LEU A 125 -2.64 11.43 -3.92
CA LEU A 125 -3.21 10.15 -3.49
C LEU A 125 -4.66 10.33 -3.01
N GLU A 126 -4.93 11.35 -2.19
CA GLU A 126 -6.28 11.66 -1.73
C GLU A 126 -7.21 12.00 -2.89
N SER A 127 -6.77 12.84 -3.83
CA SER A 127 -7.54 13.18 -5.04
C SER A 127 -7.91 11.92 -5.84
N CYS A 128 -6.97 11.02 -6.06
CA CYS A 128 -7.22 9.77 -6.76
C CYS A 128 -8.20 8.86 -6.02
N ALA A 129 -8.03 8.69 -4.70
CA ALA A 129 -8.92 7.89 -3.87
C ALA A 129 -10.36 8.42 -3.91
N ARG A 130 -10.54 9.75 -3.83
CA ARG A 130 -11.85 10.40 -3.93
C ARG A 130 -12.49 10.21 -5.31
N LYS A 131 -11.75 10.31 -6.40
CA LYS A 131 -12.23 10.01 -7.75
C LYS A 131 -12.70 8.55 -7.88
N GLY A 132 -11.97 7.62 -7.30
CA GLY A 132 -12.37 6.21 -7.26
C GLY A 132 -13.64 5.95 -6.49
N TYR A 133 -13.80 6.59 -5.33
CA TYR A 133 -14.95 6.43 -4.46
C TYR A 133 -16.20 7.13 -4.98
N TYR A 134 -16.11 8.41 -5.33
CA TYR A 134 -17.26 9.21 -5.83
C TYR A 134 -17.62 8.94 -7.30
N MET A 135 -17.03 7.87 -7.88
CA MET A 135 -17.40 7.41 -9.21
C MET A 135 -17.22 8.49 -10.28
N SER A 136 -15.99 9.03 -10.41
CA SER A 136 -15.66 9.95 -11.50
C SER A 136 -16.35 9.58 -12.82
N SER A 137 -16.82 10.55 -13.56
CA SER A 137 -17.42 10.33 -14.88
C SER A 137 -16.44 9.75 -15.91
N ASP A 138 -15.14 9.95 -15.69
CA ASP A 138 -14.09 9.31 -16.45
C ASP A 138 -13.82 7.89 -15.90
N PRO A 139 -14.10 6.82 -16.69
CA PRO A 139 -13.92 5.45 -16.26
C PRO A 139 -12.46 5.09 -15.95
N GLU A 140 -11.49 5.70 -16.64
CA GLU A 140 -10.08 5.46 -16.42
C GLU A 140 -9.62 6.09 -15.10
N GLU A 141 -9.99 7.34 -14.83
CA GLU A 141 -9.71 8.00 -13.56
C GLU A 141 -10.34 7.26 -12.37
N ARG A 142 -11.59 6.79 -12.56
CA ARG A 142 -12.27 5.99 -11.54
C ARG A 142 -11.54 4.70 -11.24
N LEU A 143 -11.15 3.95 -12.28
CA LEU A 143 -10.42 2.69 -12.13
C LEU A 143 -9.06 2.93 -11.50
N TYR A 144 -8.34 3.97 -11.93
CA TYR A 144 -7.07 4.35 -11.33
C TYR A 144 -7.22 4.69 -9.84
N GLY A 145 -8.27 5.45 -9.49
CA GLY A 145 -8.58 5.81 -8.11
C GLY A 145 -8.94 4.61 -7.22
N GLN A 146 -9.54 3.56 -7.78
CA GLN A 146 -9.76 2.29 -7.09
C GLN A 146 -8.45 1.53 -6.90
N ASP A 147 -7.59 1.50 -7.92
CA ASP A 147 -6.30 0.83 -7.85
C ASP A 147 -5.32 1.53 -6.91
N ILE A 148 -5.36 2.87 -6.83
CA ILE A 148 -4.51 3.65 -5.93
C ILE A 148 -4.78 3.33 -4.45
N MET A 149 -5.97 2.84 -4.10
CA MET A 149 -6.25 2.39 -2.74
C MET A 149 -5.35 1.22 -2.32
N TRP A 150 -5.00 0.35 -3.27
CA TRP A 150 -4.05 -0.72 -3.03
C TRP A 150 -2.63 -0.19 -2.83
N PHE A 151 -2.23 0.81 -3.63
CA PHE A 151 -0.97 1.53 -3.44
C PHE A 151 -0.90 2.17 -2.04
N ILE A 152 -1.94 2.95 -1.66
CA ILE A 152 -2.00 3.62 -0.35
C ILE A 152 -1.87 2.60 0.78
N TRP A 153 -2.50 1.44 0.66
CA TRP A 153 -2.54 0.43 1.71
C TRP A 153 -1.24 -0.34 1.88
N SER A 154 -0.48 -0.61 0.82
CA SER A 154 0.59 -1.62 0.90
C SER A 154 1.85 -1.34 0.08
N ASN A 155 1.96 -0.18 -0.59
CA ASN A 155 3.17 0.17 -1.34
C ASN A 155 4.23 0.79 -0.42
N GLU A 156 5.51 0.49 -0.68
CA GLU A 156 6.65 1.01 0.10
C GLU A 156 6.80 2.53 0.03
N ASP A 157 6.34 3.14 -1.07
CA ASP A 157 6.34 4.59 -1.27
C ASP A 157 5.06 5.27 -0.72
N SER A 158 4.15 4.49 -0.12
CA SER A 158 2.92 5.03 0.45
C SER A 158 3.19 5.73 1.78
N PRO A 159 2.74 6.99 1.92
CA PRO A 159 2.86 7.70 3.19
C PRO A 159 2.00 7.09 4.30
N VAL A 160 0.99 6.28 3.95
CA VAL A 160 0.09 5.62 4.91
C VAL A 160 0.66 4.29 5.40
N PHE A 161 1.31 3.54 4.53
CA PHE A 161 1.85 2.21 4.85
C PHE A 161 3.16 2.29 5.65
N GLY A 162 4.09 3.15 5.25
CA GLY A 162 5.31 3.49 5.99
C GLY A 162 6.31 2.34 6.20
N LYS A 163 6.28 1.32 5.36
CA LYS A 163 7.22 0.18 5.38
C LYS A 163 7.35 -0.45 4.00
N GLU A 164 8.43 -1.24 3.80
CA GLU A 164 8.76 -1.75 2.47
C GLU A 164 7.79 -2.82 1.95
N LYS A 165 7.32 -3.71 2.83
CA LYS A 165 6.45 -4.83 2.45
C LYS A 165 5.57 -5.29 3.60
N MET A 166 4.64 -6.18 3.26
CA MET A 166 3.85 -6.96 4.20
C MET A 166 4.27 -8.43 4.05
N ALA A 167 5.05 -8.93 4.99
CA ALA A 167 5.64 -10.27 4.96
C ALA A 167 4.65 -11.36 5.43
N THR A 168 3.43 -11.37 4.88
CA THR A 168 2.39 -12.30 5.32
C THR A 168 2.70 -13.73 4.87
N PHE A 169 3.01 -13.93 3.57
CA PHE A 169 3.33 -15.25 3.03
C PHE A 169 4.58 -15.82 3.70
N GLU A 170 5.62 -15.02 3.81
CA GLU A 170 6.91 -15.44 4.37
C GLU A 170 6.77 -15.87 5.84
N ARG A 171 5.88 -15.22 6.60
CA ARG A 171 5.62 -15.57 8.01
C ARG A 171 4.97 -16.93 8.17
N TYR A 172 4.07 -17.28 7.26
CA TYR A 172 3.34 -18.55 7.32
C TYR A 172 4.12 -19.72 6.68
N PHE A 173 4.81 -19.45 5.57
CA PHE A 173 5.32 -20.52 4.72
C PHE A 173 6.83 -20.67 4.69
N ILE A 174 7.61 -19.74 5.25
CA ILE A 174 9.09 -19.80 5.17
C ILE A 174 9.70 -19.72 6.56
N ASN A 175 10.73 -20.55 6.82
CA ASN A 175 11.46 -20.53 8.09
C ASN A 175 12.78 -19.73 7.99
N GLU A 176 12.74 -18.53 7.39
CA GLU A 176 13.87 -17.62 7.29
C GLU A 176 13.54 -16.28 7.95
N PRO A 177 14.15 -15.96 9.11
CA PRO A 177 13.82 -14.73 9.85
C PRO A 177 14.00 -13.44 9.04
N SER A 178 15.04 -13.37 8.22
CA SER A 178 15.36 -12.18 7.42
C SER A 178 14.26 -11.83 6.41
N LEU A 179 13.53 -12.83 5.89
CA LEU A 179 12.41 -12.59 4.98
C LEU A 179 11.14 -12.11 5.69
N LYS A 180 11.05 -12.32 7.00
CA LYS A 180 9.89 -11.94 7.84
C LYS A 180 9.99 -10.50 8.36
N GLU A 181 11.12 -9.86 8.17
CA GLU A 181 11.32 -8.47 8.54
C GLU A 181 10.53 -7.55 7.62
N GLU A 182 9.90 -6.54 8.21
CA GLU A 182 9.20 -5.46 7.52
C GLU A 182 9.91 -4.15 7.87
N ARG A 183 10.91 -3.81 7.08
CA ARG A 183 11.70 -2.60 7.31
C ARG A 183 10.80 -1.37 7.17
N LYS A 184 10.81 -0.54 8.21
CA LYS A 184 10.10 0.74 8.21
C LYS A 184 10.81 1.77 7.33
N ASP A 185 10.06 2.76 6.83
CA ASP A 185 10.62 3.91 6.13
C ASP A 185 11.64 4.64 7.00
N TYR A 186 12.60 5.30 6.36
CA TYR A 186 13.64 6.08 7.05
C TYR A 186 13.06 7.22 7.89
N TYR A 187 11.87 7.71 7.60
CA TYR A 187 11.11 8.64 8.43
C TYR A 187 11.17 8.27 9.91
N TYR A 188 10.94 7.01 10.27
CA TYR A 188 10.88 6.55 11.67
C TYR A 188 12.23 6.60 12.40
N LYS A 189 13.34 6.76 11.68
CA LYS A 189 14.67 6.99 12.24
C LYS A 189 15.00 8.49 12.32
N LEU A 190 14.37 9.29 11.48
CA LEU A 190 14.70 10.70 11.28
C LEU A 190 13.79 11.65 12.05
N ILE A 191 12.58 11.21 12.42
CA ILE A 191 11.54 12.07 13.01
C ILE A 191 11.91 12.65 14.39
N GLU A 192 12.93 12.10 15.07
CA GLU A 192 13.44 12.65 16.33
C GLU A 192 14.33 13.88 16.12
N ARG A 193 14.68 14.20 14.88
CA ARG A 193 15.49 15.35 14.51
C ARG A 193 14.62 16.58 14.29
N GLU A 194 14.93 17.68 14.98
CA GLU A 194 14.21 18.95 14.87
C GLU A 194 14.21 19.51 13.44
N ASP A 195 15.37 19.44 12.73
CA ASP A 195 15.49 19.93 11.35
C ASP A 195 14.57 19.17 10.36
N ILE A 196 14.33 17.88 10.61
CA ILE A 196 13.39 17.05 9.83
C ILE A 196 11.96 17.42 10.16
N CYS A 197 11.62 17.60 11.44
CA CYS A 197 10.28 18.04 11.85
C CYS A 197 9.95 19.41 11.24
N ASP A 198 10.88 20.36 11.33
CA ASP A 198 10.78 21.67 10.73
C ASP A 198 10.57 21.62 9.20
N MET A 199 11.31 20.74 8.51
CA MET A 199 11.18 20.54 7.08
C MET A 199 9.77 20.04 6.73
N ILE A 200 9.26 19.06 7.46
CA ILE A 200 7.91 18.51 7.26
C ILE A 200 6.86 19.60 7.47
N LEU A 201 6.95 20.37 8.56
CA LEU A 201 5.99 21.43 8.84
C LEU A 201 5.96 22.46 7.71
N ARG A 202 7.13 22.92 7.23
CA ARG A 202 7.23 23.86 6.11
C ARG A 202 6.68 23.28 4.81
N GLU A 203 6.90 21.98 4.55
CA GLU A 203 6.35 21.29 3.37
C GLU A 203 4.81 21.32 3.36
N PHE A 204 4.19 21.23 4.54
CA PHE A 204 2.74 21.34 4.69
C PHE A 204 2.23 22.78 4.85
N GLY A 205 3.12 23.77 4.68
CA GLY A 205 2.77 25.19 4.72
C GLY A 205 2.59 25.76 6.11
N MET A 206 3.17 25.11 7.13
CA MET A 206 3.10 25.52 8.52
C MET A 206 4.39 26.25 8.96
N ASP A 207 4.28 27.11 9.96
CA ASP A 207 5.44 27.79 10.57
C ASP A 207 5.91 26.97 11.79
N PRO A 208 7.13 26.37 11.72
CA PRO A 208 7.66 25.57 12.83
C PRO A 208 7.78 26.32 14.17
N LYS A 209 7.86 27.66 14.13
CA LYS A 209 7.93 28.48 15.35
C LYS A 209 6.60 28.61 16.09
N ARG A 210 5.51 28.18 15.45
CA ARG A 210 4.13 28.25 16.01
C ARG A 210 3.57 26.89 16.40
N CYS A 211 4.28 25.82 16.05
CA CYS A 211 3.90 24.45 16.32
C CYS A 211 4.51 23.94 17.63
#